data_0e5feadb0b473fd3ac2e19256e738c84
#
_entry.id   0e5feadb0b473fd3ac2e19256e738c84
#
_cell.length_a   1.000
_cell.length_b   1.000
_cell.length_c   1.000
_cell.angle_alpha   90.00
_cell.angle_beta   90.00
_cell.angle_gamma   90.00
#
_symmetry.space_group_name_H-M   'P 1'
#
loop_
_entity.id
_entity.type
_entity.pdbx_description
1 polymer ?
#
loop_
_entity_poly.entity_id
_entity_poly.type
_entity_poly.pdbx_seq_one_letter_code
_entity_poly.pdbx_strand_id
1 'polypeptide(L)'
;MSLFKKMFSREKKETLDKGLEKTKTNFLSKMSKAVAGKSTVDEDVLDELENVLVSSDVGVATTIKIIKRIEERVARDKYLGTDELNGILREEIAGLLSETDAGEGEGFNFSREHKPFVIMVVGVNGVGKTTTIGKLAHQFKQEGKTVLLGAADTFRAAAIEQLQVWADRTQVPMVKQQMGSDPASVAFDAVQSGVKQNVDVVIIDTAGRLHNKVNLMNELSKVKKVMQKVIPGAPHEVLLVLDGSTGQNAFEQAKQFTAATEVTSLAVTKLDGTAKGGVVIGISDQFRIPVKYIGVGEGLEDLQVFNKFEFVDSFFKK
;
A
#
# COMPACT_ATOMS: atom_id res chain seq x y z
N MET A 1 -24.58 -0.06 15.74
CA MET A 1 -23.84 -0.56 14.56
C MET A 1 -24.74 -1.55 13.84
N SER A 2 -25.13 -1.29 12.58
CA SER A 2 -26.09 -2.13 11.82
C SER A 2 -25.52 -3.55 11.60
N LEU A 3 -26.39 -4.57 11.64
CA LEU A 3 -26.05 -5.98 11.36
C LEU A 3 -25.32 -6.15 10.02
N PHE A 4 -25.67 -5.33 9.03
CA PHE A 4 -25.00 -5.24 7.72
C PHE A 4 -23.53 -4.81 7.83
N LYS A 5 -23.20 -3.81 8.66
CA LYS A 5 -21.82 -3.34 8.90
C LYS A 5 -20.97 -4.42 9.57
N LYS A 6 -21.57 -5.21 10.47
CA LYS A 6 -20.89 -6.35 11.12
C LYS A 6 -20.62 -7.51 10.17
N MET A 7 -21.53 -7.81 9.25
CA MET A 7 -21.37 -8.87 8.25
C MET A 7 -20.27 -8.50 7.23
N PHE A 8 -20.30 -7.28 6.70
CA PHE A 8 -19.27 -6.77 5.78
C PHE A 8 -17.87 -6.72 6.42
N SER A 9 -17.77 -6.34 7.69
CA SER A 9 -16.51 -6.34 8.44
C SER A 9 -15.96 -7.75 8.63
N ARG A 10 -16.82 -8.74 8.85
CA ARG A 10 -16.43 -10.14 9.01
C ARG A 10 -15.93 -10.76 7.70
N GLU A 11 -16.61 -10.49 6.60
CA GLU A 11 -16.25 -10.99 5.26
C GLU A 11 -14.92 -10.40 4.78
N LYS A 12 -14.67 -9.11 5.01
CA LYS A 12 -13.39 -8.45 4.74
C LYS A 12 -12.26 -9.07 5.55
N LYS A 13 -12.49 -9.38 6.82
CA LYS A 13 -11.50 -10.00 7.70
C LYS A 13 -11.18 -11.44 7.27
N GLU A 14 -12.19 -12.22 6.89
CA GLU A 14 -11.98 -13.57 6.35
C GLU A 14 -11.17 -13.55 5.04
N THR A 15 -11.42 -12.58 4.17
CA THR A 15 -10.65 -12.40 2.92
C THR A 15 -9.21 -11.97 3.22
N LEU A 16 -8.98 -11.09 4.20
CA LEU A 16 -7.65 -10.70 4.67
C LEU A 16 -6.88 -11.89 5.22
N ASP A 17 -7.48 -12.62 6.17
CA ASP A 17 -6.88 -13.79 6.81
C ASP A 17 -6.50 -14.86 5.76
N LYS A 18 -7.35 -15.09 4.76
CA LYS A 18 -7.08 -15.99 3.63
C LYS A 18 -5.98 -15.47 2.70
N GLY A 19 -6.00 -14.18 2.39
CA GLY A 19 -4.99 -13.55 1.54
C GLY A 19 -3.60 -13.55 2.19
N LEU A 20 -3.50 -13.49 3.51
CA LEU A 20 -2.24 -13.50 4.25
C LEU A 20 -1.83 -14.89 4.78
N GLU A 21 -2.54 -15.96 4.43
CA GLU A 21 -2.32 -17.30 4.98
C GLU A 21 -0.88 -17.81 4.77
N LYS A 22 -0.30 -17.59 3.59
CA LYS A 22 1.09 -18.00 3.31
C LYS A 22 2.11 -17.23 4.18
N THR A 23 1.94 -15.93 4.30
CA THR A 23 2.78 -15.09 5.17
C THR A 23 2.67 -15.53 6.62
N LYS A 24 1.45 -15.71 7.10
CA LYS A 24 1.13 -16.17 8.46
C LYS A 24 1.75 -17.53 8.76
N THR A 25 1.51 -18.53 7.92
CA THR A 25 2.01 -19.90 8.13
C THR A 25 3.54 -19.92 8.19
N ASN A 26 4.21 -19.20 7.29
CA ASN A 26 5.66 -19.09 7.29
C ASN A 26 6.17 -18.40 8.56
N PHE A 27 5.58 -17.26 8.93
CA PHE A 27 5.95 -16.49 10.11
C PHE A 27 5.75 -17.28 11.40
N LEU A 28 4.55 -17.84 11.63
CA LEU A 28 4.24 -18.63 12.83
C LEU A 28 5.12 -19.89 12.96
N SER A 29 5.39 -20.56 11.84
CA SER A 29 6.26 -21.74 11.85
C SER A 29 7.69 -21.40 12.27
N LYS A 30 8.22 -20.27 11.82
CA LYS A 30 9.54 -19.77 12.22
C LYS A 30 9.55 -19.29 13.68
N MET A 31 8.54 -18.53 14.09
CA MET A 31 8.37 -18.09 15.48
C MET A 31 8.31 -19.27 16.45
N SER A 32 7.50 -20.29 16.13
CA SER A 32 7.38 -21.49 16.99
C SER A 32 8.72 -22.23 17.15
N LYS A 33 9.56 -22.22 16.11
CA LYS A 33 10.91 -22.81 16.19
C LYS A 33 11.85 -21.96 17.06
N ALA A 34 11.81 -20.63 16.90
CA ALA A 34 12.65 -19.70 17.65
C ALA A 34 12.45 -19.80 19.16
N VAL A 35 11.22 -20.06 19.60
CA VAL A 35 10.89 -20.18 21.04
C VAL A 35 10.81 -21.64 21.54
N ALA A 36 11.06 -22.63 20.70
CA ALA A 36 10.90 -24.03 21.07
C ALA A 36 11.90 -24.44 22.18
N GLY A 37 11.35 -24.94 23.31
CA GLY A 37 12.15 -25.38 24.46
C GLY A 37 12.71 -24.26 25.35
N LYS A 38 12.39 -23.01 25.05
CA LYS A 38 12.78 -21.83 25.85
C LYS A 38 11.63 -21.40 26.74
N SER A 39 11.92 -21.04 27.99
CA SER A 39 10.94 -20.55 28.96
C SER A 39 11.03 -19.04 29.23
N THR A 40 12.17 -18.44 28.83
CA THR A 40 12.46 -17.01 29.00
C THR A 40 12.93 -16.42 27.68
N VAL A 41 12.76 -15.11 27.54
CA VAL A 41 13.31 -14.36 26.39
C VAL A 41 14.75 -13.97 26.73
N ASP A 42 15.69 -14.78 26.25
CA ASP A 42 17.12 -14.57 26.36
C ASP A 42 17.72 -14.03 25.03
N GLU A 43 19.02 -13.81 25.00
CA GLU A 43 19.75 -13.31 23.82
C GLU A 43 19.58 -14.26 22.62
N ASP A 44 19.64 -15.56 22.83
CA ASP A 44 19.41 -16.56 21.77
C ASP A 44 18.01 -16.44 21.15
N VAL A 45 16.96 -16.20 21.97
CA VAL A 45 15.59 -16.00 21.49
C VAL A 45 15.47 -14.71 20.68
N LEU A 46 16.15 -13.65 21.08
CA LEU A 46 16.17 -12.36 20.37
C LEU A 46 16.87 -12.49 19.02
N ASP A 47 18.01 -13.20 18.96
CA ASP A 47 18.75 -13.48 17.71
C ASP A 47 17.89 -14.30 16.73
N GLU A 48 17.21 -15.33 17.22
CA GLU A 48 16.30 -16.11 16.39
C GLU A 48 15.10 -15.30 15.91
N LEU A 49 14.57 -14.40 16.75
CA LEU A 49 13.50 -13.50 16.38
C LEU A 49 13.95 -12.49 15.29
N GLU A 50 15.19 -11.98 15.40
CA GLU A 50 15.80 -11.15 14.36
C GLU A 50 15.82 -11.91 13.02
N ASN A 51 16.30 -13.16 13.02
CA ASN A 51 16.32 -14.03 11.84
C ASN A 51 14.91 -14.22 11.25
N VAL A 52 13.90 -14.41 12.09
CA VAL A 52 12.50 -14.56 11.64
C VAL A 52 12.01 -13.29 10.94
N LEU A 53 12.24 -12.11 11.53
CA LEU A 53 11.80 -10.83 10.99
C LEU A 53 12.50 -10.51 9.66
N VAL A 54 13.83 -10.66 9.60
CA VAL A 54 14.61 -10.42 8.38
C VAL A 54 14.19 -11.38 7.26
N SER A 55 14.04 -12.66 7.57
CA SER A 55 13.61 -13.67 6.60
C SER A 55 12.14 -13.57 6.16
N SER A 56 11.37 -12.72 6.84
CA SER A 56 10.00 -12.34 6.47
C SER A 56 9.94 -11.01 5.70
N ASP A 57 11.08 -10.50 5.24
CA ASP A 57 11.24 -9.25 4.48
C ASP A 57 10.82 -7.96 5.25
N VAL A 58 10.87 -7.97 6.59
CA VAL A 58 10.64 -6.75 7.40
C VAL A 58 11.75 -5.71 7.16
N GLY A 59 12.94 -6.15 6.73
CA GLY A 59 14.09 -5.29 6.50
C GLY A 59 14.93 -5.08 7.76
N VAL A 60 16.26 -5.02 7.58
CA VAL A 60 17.23 -5.01 8.69
C VAL A 60 17.02 -3.83 9.64
N ALA A 61 16.86 -2.62 9.10
CA ALA A 61 16.73 -1.41 9.93
C ALA A 61 15.49 -1.45 10.84
N THR A 62 14.35 -1.89 10.31
CA THR A 62 13.10 -2.02 11.07
C THR A 62 13.17 -3.19 12.05
N THR A 63 13.81 -4.29 11.67
CA THR A 63 14.05 -5.44 12.55
C THR A 63 14.84 -5.02 13.79
N ILE A 64 15.97 -4.32 13.62
CA ILE A 64 16.77 -3.81 14.74
C ILE A 64 15.94 -2.93 15.69
N LYS A 65 15.06 -2.06 15.16
CA LYS A 65 14.16 -1.26 16.00
C LYS A 65 13.19 -2.12 16.80
N ILE A 66 12.59 -3.14 16.18
CA ILE A 66 11.65 -4.05 16.85
C ILE A 66 12.39 -4.81 17.96
N ILE A 67 13.55 -5.41 17.68
CA ILE A 67 14.34 -6.14 18.66
C ILE A 67 14.70 -5.25 19.85
N LYS A 68 15.22 -4.05 19.59
CA LYS A 68 15.57 -3.10 20.66
C LYS A 68 14.38 -2.75 21.56
N ARG A 69 13.19 -2.52 21.00
CA ARG A 69 11.96 -2.27 21.77
C ARG A 69 11.57 -3.46 22.63
N ILE A 70 11.73 -4.67 22.10
CA ILE A 70 11.49 -5.91 22.86
C ILE A 70 12.49 -6.05 24.01
N GLU A 71 13.78 -5.82 23.76
CA GLU A 71 14.82 -5.82 24.80
C GLU A 71 14.49 -4.85 25.93
N GLU A 72 14.13 -3.60 25.57
CA GLU A 72 13.76 -2.57 26.55
C GLU A 72 12.53 -3.01 27.38
N ARG A 73 11.54 -3.67 26.78
CA ARG A 73 10.37 -4.21 27.48
C ARG A 73 10.75 -5.37 28.39
N VAL A 74 11.53 -6.33 27.91
CA VAL A 74 12.01 -7.47 28.68
C VAL A 74 12.81 -7.01 29.91
N ALA A 75 13.69 -6.02 29.73
CA ALA A 75 14.50 -5.47 30.82
C ALA A 75 13.63 -4.75 31.88
N ARG A 76 12.56 -4.06 31.46
CA ARG A 76 11.66 -3.32 32.34
C ARG A 76 10.74 -4.24 33.15
N ASP A 77 10.14 -5.21 32.46
CA ASP A 77 9.03 -6.01 32.99
C ASP A 77 9.52 -7.30 33.72
N LYS A 78 10.84 -7.52 33.79
CA LYS A 78 11.65 -8.48 34.54
C LYS A 78 11.43 -9.98 34.34
N TYR A 79 10.28 -10.43 33.83
CA TYR A 79 9.96 -11.86 33.57
C TYR A 79 8.94 -11.98 32.45
N LEU A 80 9.41 -11.96 31.20
CA LEU A 80 8.55 -12.27 30.08
C LEU A 80 8.81 -13.72 29.65
N GLY A 81 7.83 -14.56 29.82
CA GLY A 81 7.81 -15.89 29.27
C GLY A 81 7.67 -15.81 27.74
N THR A 82 8.13 -16.84 27.04
CA THR A 82 7.99 -16.95 25.58
C THR A 82 6.54 -16.89 25.09
N ASP A 83 5.57 -17.22 25.96
CA ASP A 83 4.14 -17.12 25.64
C ASP A 83 3.66 -15.66 25.49
N GLU A 84 4.29 -14.73 26.21
CA GLU A 84 3.96 -13.29 26.15
C GLU A 84 4.65 -12.59 24.97
N LEU A 85 5.74 -13.17 24.45
CA LEU A 85 6.54 -12.59 23.37
C LEU A 85 5.72 -12.27 22.12
N ASN A 86 4.79 -13.16 21.76
CA ASN A 86 3.89 -12.93 20.62
C ASN A 86 3.01 -11.69 20.82
N GLY A 87 2.54 -11.46 22.04
CA GLY A 87 1.75 -10.28 22.39
C GLY A 87 2.57 -9.00 22.26
N ILE A 88 3.80 -9.01 22.81
CA ILE A 88 4.72 -7.88 22.76
C ILE A 88 5.12 -7.55 21.32
N LEU A 89 5.53 -8.55 20.56
CA LEU A 89 5.90 -8.37 19.15
C LEU A 89 4.76 -7.75 18.33
N ARG A 90 3.54 -8.22 18.55
CA ARG A 90 2.34 -7.68 17.93
C ARG A 90 2.12 -6.21 18.30
N GLU A 91 2.26 -5.85 19.57
CA GLU A 91 2.10 -4.47 20.04
C GLU A 91 3.20 -3.55 19.47
N GLU A 92 4.45 -4.00 19.45
CA GLU A 92 5.56 -3.20 18.92
C GLU A 92 5.44 -2.99 17.41
N ILE A 93 5.05 -4.01 16.64
CA ILE A 93 4.81 -3.87 15.20
C ILE A 93 3.62 -2.91 14.94
N ALA A 94 2.52 -3.06 15.67
CA ALA A 94 1.37 -2.17 15.54
C ALA A 94 1.74 -0.73 15.94
N GLY A 95 2.57 -0.56 16.97
CA GLY A 95 3.14 0.72 17.40
C GLY A 95 3.95 1.39 16.30
N LEU A 96 4.86 0.66 15.64
CA LEU A 96 5.65 1.17 14.52
C LEU A 96 4.78 1.65 13.34
N LEU A 97 3.78 0.86 12.97
CA LEU A 97 2.84 1.25 11.91
C LEU A 97 1.99 2.47 12.30
N SER A 98 1.72 2.67 13.60
CA SER A 98 1.01 3.84 14.10
C SER A 98 1.81 5.13 14.00
N GLU A 99 3.13 5.08 14.07
CA GLU A 99 4.01 6.25 13.97
C GLU A 99 3.99 6.89 12.56
N THR A 100 3.56 6.13 11.55
CA THR A 100 3.49 6.59 10.17
C THR A 100 2.08 6.93 9.72
N ASP A 101 1.07 6.50 10.51
CA ASP A 101 -0.34 6.61 10.13
C ASP A 101 -0.97 7.87 10.70
N ALA A 102 -1.53 8.70 9.82
CA ALA A 102 -2.24 9.93 10.19
C ALA A 102 -3.74 9.69 10.51
N GLY A 103 -4.25 8.45 10.41
CA GLY A 103 -5.66 8.13 10.65
C GLY A 103 -5.93 6.62 10.67
N GLU A 104 -6.66 6.14 11.66
CA GLU A 104 -6.98 4.71 11.80
C GLU A 104 -8.02 4.27 10.77
N GLY A 105 -7.62 3.31 9.89
CA GLY A 105 -8.56 2.57 9.04
C GLY A 105 -9.35 3.40 8.03
N GLU A 106 -8.93 4.63 7.76
CA GLU A 106 -9.52 5.51 6.78
C GLU A 106 -8.69 5.46 5.48
N GLY A 107 -9.35 5.20 4.36
CA GLY A 107 -8.76 5.33 3.03
C GLY A 107 -8.29 6.76 2.75
N PHE A 108 -8.55 7.29 1.57
CA PHE A 108 -8.25 8.70 1.32
C PHE A 108 -9.23 9.62 2.03
N ASN A 109 -8.70 10.66 2.68
CA ASN A 109 -9.52 11.71 3.27
C ASN A 109 -9.89 12.73 2.18
N PHE A 110 -11.11 12.62 1.67
CA PHE A 110 -11.66 13.56 0.70
C PHE A 110 -12.14 14.83 1.41
N SER A 111 -11.24 15.77 1.67
CA SER A 111 -11.63 17.06 2.23
C SER A 111 -12.50 17.83 1.22
N ARG A 112 -13.51 18.59 1.70
CA ARG A 112 -14.34 19.46 0.85
C ARG A 112 -13.54 20.59 0.20
N GLU A 113 -12.33 20.85 0.68
CA GLU A 113 -11.44 21.89 0.19
C GLU A 113 -10.82 21.55 -1.17
N HIS A 114 -10.76 20.26 -1.51
CA HIS A 114 -10.15 19.78 -2.76
C HIS A 114 -11.18 19.07 -3.63
N LYS A 115 -11.71 19.80 -4.60
CA LYS A 115 -12.63 19.25 -5.58
C LYS A 115 -12.27 19.70 -7.00
N PRO A 116 -11.81 18.75 -7.86
CA PRO A 116 -11.62 17.33 -7.58
C PRO A 116 -10.41 17.05 -6.67
N PHE A 117 -10.51 15.98 -5.87
CA PHE A 117 -9.36 15.38 -5.22
C PHE A 117 -8.54 14.59 -6.26
N VAL A 118 -7.27 14.94 -6.44
CA VAL A 118 -6.43 14.37 -7.49
C VAL A 118 -5.47 13.35 -6.91
N ILE A 119 -5.53 12.11 -7.43
CA ILE A 119 -4.65 11.00 -7.06
C ILE A 119 -3.75 10.67 -8.25
N MET A 120 -2.45 10.72 -8.04
CA MET A 120 -1.45 10.25 -9.00
C MET A 120 -0.96 8.87 -8.58
N VAL A 121 -1.18 7.85 -9.42
CA VAL A 121 -0.77 6.48 -9.12
C VAL A 121 0.54 6.16 -9.81
N VAL A 122 1.56 5.81 -9.01
CA VAL A 122 2.92 5.54 -9.48
C VAL A 122 3.38 4.13 -9.06
N GLY A 123 4.45 3.62 -9.68
CA GLY A 123 5.02 2.31 -9.41
C GLY A 123 5.53 1.64 -10.68
N VAL A 124 6.30 0.56 -10.59
CA VAL A 124 6.85 -0.15 -11.74
C VAL A 124 5.77 -0.91 -12.52
N ASN A 125 6.10 -1.35 -13.74
CA ASN A 125 5.16 -2.18 -14.50
C ASN A 125 4.95 -3.54 -13.82
N GLY A 126 3.72 -4.03 -13.88
CA GLY A 126 3.35 -5.35 -13.34
C GLY A 126 3.02 -5.38 -11.84
N VAL A 127 3.19 -4.28 -11.10
CA VAL A 127 2.81 -4.22 -9.67
C VAL A 127 1.30 -4.12 -9.43
N GLY A 128 0.49 -3.95 -10.47
CA GLY A 128 -0.96 -3.85 -10.33
C GLY A 128 -1.53 -2.44 -10.27
N LYS A 129 -0.82 -1.39 -10.78
CA LYS A 129 -1.31 0.00 -10.79
C LYS A 129 -2.71 0.12 -11.41
N THR A 130 -2.85 -0.28 -12.66
CA THR A 130 -4.11 -0.16 -13.41
C THR A 130 -5.25 -0.94 -12.75
N THR A 131 -4.95 -2.12 -12.20
CA THR A 131 -5.91 -2.91 -11.41
C THR A 131 -6.31 -2.18 -10.12
N THR A 132 -5.34 -1.61 -9.40
CA THR A 132 -5.60 -0.81 -8.19
C THR A 132 -6.47 0.40 -8.51
N ILE A 133 -6.20 1.11 -9.60
CA ILE A 133 -7.00 2.25 -10.07
C ILE A 133 -8.45 1.81 -10.32
N GLY A 134 -8.65 0.70 -11.04
CA GLY A 134 -9.99 0.19 -11.31
C GLY A 134 -10.76 -0.17 -10.03
N LYS A 135 -10.10 -0.83 -9.07
CA LYS A 135 -10.69 -1.17 -7.77
C LYS A 135 -11.00 0.07 -6.92
N LEU A 136 -10.10 1.07 -6.88
CA LEU A 136 -10.35 2.35 -6.21
C LEU A 136 -11.52 3.11 -6.84
N ALA A 137 -11.58 3.18 -8.18
CA ALA A 137 -12.68 3.83 -8.89
C ALA A 137 -14.03 3.16 -8.55
N HIS A 138 -14.04 1.82 -8.45
CA HIS A 138 -15.22 1.08 -8.01
C HIS A 138 -15.63 1.45 -6.59
N GLN A 139 -14.70 1.42 -5.63
CA GLN A 139 -14.96 1.74 -4.22
C GLN A 139 -15.50 3.17 -4.05
N PHE A 140 -14.84 4.17 -4.66
CA PHE A 140 -15.30 5.56 -4.57
C PHE A 140 -16.69 5.75 -5.17
N LYS A 141 -16.99 5.06 -6.26
CA LYS A 141 -18.33 5.08 -6.85
C LYS A 141 -19.37 4.46 -5.91
N GLN A 142 -19.05 3.36 -5.23
CA GLN A 142 -19.92 2.76 -4.20
C GLN A 142 -20.14 3.72 -3.00
N GLU A 143 -19.17 4.59 -2.71
CA GLU A 143 -19.29 5.65 -1.72
C GLU A 143 -20.07 6.89 -2.24
N GLY A 144 -20.61 6.82 -3.45
CA GLY A 144 -21.39 7.90 -4.07
C GLY A 144 -20.53 9.02 -4.66
N LYS A 145 -19.23 8.81 -4.86
CA LYS A 145 -18.33 9.78 -5.49
C LYS A 145 -18.39 9.71 -7.01
N THR A 146 -18.29 10.88 -7.64
CA THR A 146 -18.06 10.99 -9.08
C THR A 146 -16.56 10.91 -9.36
N VAL A 147 -16.15 9.98 -10.26
CA VAL A 147 -14.75 9.68 -10.54
C VAL A 147 -14.45 9.91 -12.02
N LEU A 148 -13.25 10.39 -12.32
CA LEU A 148 -12.70 10.51 -13.67
C LEU A 148 -11.31 9.89 -13.71
N LEU A 149 -11.02 9.07 -14.73
CA LEU A 149 -9.72 8.45 -14.93
C LEU A 149 -8.90 9.20 -15.99
N GLY A 150 -7.58 9.26 -15.82
CA GLY A 150 -6.64 9.79 -16.80
C GLY A 150 -5.60 8.75 -17.21
N ALA A 151 -5.53 8.39 -18.50
CA ALA A 151 -4.63 7.37 -19.04
C ALA A 151 -3.28 7.96 -19.45
N ALA A 152 -2.41 8.25 -18.47
CA ALA A 152 -1.10 8.86 -18.75
C ALA A 152 0.05 7.84 -18.94
N ASP A 153 -0.19 6.51 -18.96
CA ASP A 153 0.76 5.51 -19.49
C ASP A 153 0.59 5.42 -21.03
N THR A 154 0.92 6.50 -21.72
CA THR A 154 0.63 6.70 -23.16
C THR A 154 1.50 5.88 -24.09
N PHE A 155 2.63 5.36 -23.63
CA PHE A 155 3.57 4.59 -24.46
C PHE A 155 3.23 3.09 -24.52
N ARG A 156 2.20 2.66 -23.81
CA ARG A 156 1.76 1.26 -23.79
C ARG A 156 0.28 1.17 -24.21
N ALA A 157 0.06 0.76 -25.48
CA ALA A 157 -1.31 0.54 -25.98
C ALA A 157 -2.12 -0.35 -25.05
N ALA A 158 -1.53 -1.48 -24.61
CA ALA A 158 -2.17 -2.41 -23.70
C ALA A 158 -2.51 -1.79 -22.33
N ALA A 159 -1.78 -0.77 -21.85
CA ALA A 159 -2.10 -0.09 -20.60
C ALA A 159 -3.34 0.80 -20.76
N ILE A 160 -3.43 1.55 -21.87
CA ILE A 160 -4.61 2.36 -22.19
C ILE A 160 -5.84 1.47 -22.34
N GLU A 161 -5.71 0.35 -23.07
CA GLU A 161 -6.80 -0.62 -23.26
C GLU A 161 -7.23 -1.26 -21.94
N GLN A 162 -6.27 -1.65 -21.11
CA GLN A 162 -6.56 -2.23 -19.79
C GLN A 162 -7.31 -1.23 -18.90
N LEU A 163 -6.89 0.05 -18.88
CA LEU A 163 -7.58 1.07 -18.11
C LEU A 163 -8.98 1.34 -18.68
N GLN A 164 -9.17 1.25 -20.01
CA GLN A 164 -10.48 1.36 -20.65
C GLN A 164 -11.43 0.23 -20.20
N VAL A 165 -10.93 -1.02 -20.15
CA VAL A 165 -11.73 -2.15 -19.63
C VAL A 165 -12.18 -1.89 -18.19
N TRP A 166 -11.32 -1.33 -17.35
CA TRP A 166 -11.70 -0.95 -15.99
C TRP A 166 -12.71 0.20 -15.96
N ALA A 167 -12.52 1.22 -16.78
CA ALA A 167 -13.43 2.36 -16.93
C ALA A 167 -14.85 1.87 -17.32
N ASP A 168 -14.93 0.99 -18.30
CA ASP A 168 -16.20 0.41 -18.79
C ASP A 168 -16.85 -0.47 -17.71
N ARG A 169 -16.07 -1.35 -17.07
CA ARG A 169 -16.54 -2.25 -16.01
C ARG A 169 -17.10 -1.50 -14.81
N THR A 170 -16.45 -0.40 -14.43
CA THR A 170 -16.86 0.44 -13.30
C THR A 170 -17.81 1.56 -13.72
N GLN A 171 -18.06 1.74 -15.04
CA GLN A 171 -18.85 2.82 -15.61
C GLN A 171 -18.33 4.20 -15.14
N VAL A 172 -17.04 4.40 -15.23
CA VAL A 172 -16.34 5.65 -14.89
C VAL A 172 -15.77 6.24 -16.17
N PRO A 173 -15.98 7.54 -16.46
CA PRO A 173 -15.41 8.19 -17.64
C PRO A 173 -13.88 8.24 -17.57
N MET A 174 -13.26 8.23 -18.75
CA MET A 174 -11.80 8.26 -18.89
C MET A 174 -11.37 9.30 -19.93
N VAL A 175 -10.32 10.08 -19.57
CA VAL A 175 -9.58 10.94 -20.50
C VAL A 175 -8.37 10.18 -21.02
N LYS A 176 -8.24 10.11 -22.33
CA LYS A 176 -7.10 9.51 -23.03
C LYS A 176 -6.76 10.32 -24.28
N GLN A 177 -5.54 10.23 -24.72
CA GLN A 177 -5.08 10.74 -26.02
C GLN A 177 -4.54 9.60 -26.87
N GLN A 178 -4.04 9.92 -28.07
CA GLN A 178 -3.43 8.94 -28.96
C GLN A 178 -2.18 8.31 -28.30
N MET A 179 -1.90 7.06 -28.65
CA MET A 179 -0.67 6.38 -28.23
C MET A 179 0.56 7.23 -28.60
N GLY A 180 1.48 7.36 -27.64
CA GLY A 180 2.70 8.17 -27.79
C GLY A 180 2.53 9.66 -27.50
N SER A 181 1.33 10.12 -27.12
CA SER A 181 1.13 11.49 -26.64
C SER A 181 1.94 11.76 -25.37
N ASP A 182 2.20 13.03 -25.07
CA ASP A 182 2.90 13.43 -23.83
C ASP A 182 2.05 13.05 -22.58
N PRO A 183 2.54 12.20 -21.67
CA PRO A 183 1.85 11.84 -20.45
C PRO A 183 1.37 13.04 -19.62
N ALA A 184 2.18 14.10 -19.61
CA ALA A 184 1.85 15.34 -18.90
C ALA A 184 0.64 16.06 -19.52
N SER A 185 0.48 16.00 -20.84
CA SER A 185 -0.68 16.55 -21.55
C SER A 185 -1.97 15.82 -21.16
N VAL A 186 -1.93 14.49 -21.11
CA VAL A 186 -3.08 13.67 -20.69
C VAL A 186 -3.47 13.98 -19.23
N ALA A 187 -2.49 14.08 -18.34
CA ALA A 187 -2.74 14.41 -16.93
C ALA A 187 -3.35 15.81 -16.78
N PHE A 188 -2.84 16.80 -17.53
CA PHE A 188 -3.39 18.15 -17.56
C PHE A 188 -4.86 18.15 -17.99
N ASP A 189 -5.15 17.50 -19.13
CA ASP A 189 -6.50 17.44 -19.69
C ASP A 189 -7.46 16.70 -18.76
N ALA A 190 -7.01 15.63 -18.10
CA ALA A 190 -7.83 14.90 -17.14
C ALA A 190 -8.20 15.74 -15.91
N VAL A 191 -7.23 16.46 -15.33
CA VAL A 191 -7.49 17.33 -14.18
C VAL A 191 -8.37 18.50 -14.60
N GLN A 192 -8.11 19.14 -15.73
CA GLN A 192 -8.93 20.23 -16.27
C GLN A 192 -10.37 19.79 -16.55
N SER A 193 -10.53 18.59 -17.14
CA SER A 193 -11.84 17.98 -17.39
C SER A 193 -12.57 17.69 -16.08
N GLY A 194 -11.84 17.18 -15.06
CA GLY A 194 -12.39 16.94 -13.73
C GLY A 194 -12.93 18.22 -13.08
N VAL A 195 -12.19 19.32 -13.15
CA VAL A 195 -12.64 20.62 -12.67
C VAL A 195 -13.90 21.08 -13.42
N LYS A 196 -13.88 21.01 -14.77
CA LYS A 196 -15.02 21.44 -15.61
C LYS A 196 -16.29 20.64 -15.35
N GLN A 197 -16.15 19.33 -15.12
CA GLN A 197 -17.26 18.43 -14.85
C GLN A 197 -17.65 18.38 -13.37
N ASN A 198 -16.94 19.11 -12.51
CA ASN A 198 -17.14 19.14 -11.06
C ASN A 198 -17.15 17.74 -10.41
N VAL A 199 -16.28 16.84 -10.88
CA VAL A 199 -16.15 15.49 -10.31
C VAL A 199 -15.52 15.54 -8.91
N ASP A 200 -15.76 14.51 -8.10
CA ASP A 200 -15.19 14.46 -6.74
C ASP A 200 -13.73 14.00 -6.75
N VAL A 201 -13.37 13.06 -7.66
CA VAL A 201 -12.05 12.44 -7.70
C VAL A 201 -11.53 12.32 -9.13
N VAL A 202 -10.26 12.64 -9.33
CA VAL A 202 -9.50 12.34 -10.57
C VAL A 202 -8.36 11.38 -10.23
N ILE A 203 -8.26 10.24 -10.93
CA ILE A 203 -7.19 9.27 -10.75
C ILE A 203 -6.36 9.19 -12.03
N ILE A 204 -5.05 9.43 -11.92
CA ILE A 204 -4.11 9.42 -13.05
C ILE A 204 -3.27 8.14 -13.02
N ASP A 205 -3.42 7.28 -14.05
CA ASP A 205 -2.54 6.13 -14.29
C ASP A 205 -1.27 6.60 -14.98
N THR A 206 -0.09 6.22 -14.48
CA THR A 206 1.20 6.66 -15.01
C THR A 206 2.04 5.48 -15.49
N ALA A 207 3.04 5.77 -16.34
CA ALA A 207 4.04 4.81 -16.78
C ALA A 207 4.87 4.24 -15.60
N GLY A 208 5.42 3.04 -15.79
CA GLY A 208 6.22 2.35 -14.77
C GLY A 208 7.48 1.66 -15.34
N ARG A 209 8.08 2.19 -16.40
CA ARG A 209 9.23 1.58 -17.08
C ARG A 209 10.55 1.84 -16.37
N LEU A 210 10.87 1.05 -15.34
CA LEU A 210 12.05 1.27 -14.51
C LEU A 210 13.41 1.02 -15.24
N HIS A 211 13.42 0.30 -16.37
CA HIS A 211 14.66 0.08 -17.14
C HIS A 211 15.25 1.37 -17.72
N ASN A 212 14.44 2.43 -17.90
CA ASN A 212 14.90 3.77 -18.21
C ASN A 212 14.57 4.73 -17.05
N LYS A 213 15.18 4.47 -15.92
CA LYS A 213 14.88 5.05 -14.62
C LYS A 213 14.89 6.59 -14.63
N VAL A 214 15.93 7.21 -15.20
CA VAL A 214 16.08 8.67 -15.18
C VAL A 214 14.95 9.33 -15.98
N ASN A 215 14.65 8.81 -17.16
CA ASN A 215 13.58 9.36 -18.00
C ASN A 215 12.21 9.20 -17.36
N LEU A 216 11.93 8.03 -16.74
CA LEU A 216 10.69 7.80 -16.01
C LEU A 216 10.53 8.81 -14.86
N MET A 217 11.56 9.01 -14.04
CA MET A 217 11.48 9.93 -12.90
C MET A 217 11.27 11.37 -13.33
N ASN A 218 11.92 11.79 -14.43
CA ASN A 218 11.71 13.11 -15.03
C ASN A 218 10.28 13.27 -15.59
N GLU A 219 9.75 12.23 -16.26
CA GLU A 219 8.38 12.21 -16.78
C GLU A 219 7.36 12.33 -15.64
N LEU A 220 7.50 11.52 -14.58
CA LEU A 220 6.60 11.58 -13.41
C LEU A 220 6.64 12.94 -12.71
N SER A 221 7.84 13.53 -12.56
CA SER A 221 7.99 14.89 -12.02
C SER A 221 7.32 15.93 -12.90
N LYS A 222 7.38 15.78 -14.25
CA LYS A 222 6.68 16.66 -15.20
C LYS A 222 5.15 16.50 -15.07
N VAL A 223 4.65 15.27 -15.00
CA VAL A 223 3.23 14.95 -14.81
C VAL A 223 2.71 15.63 -13.52
N LYS A 224 3.43 15.49 -12.40
CA LYS A 224 3.10 16.18 -11.15
C LYS A 224 3.01 17.69 -11.30
N LYS A 225 4.03 18.32 -11.92
CA LYS A 225 4.09 19.78 -12.11
C LYS A 225 2.96 20.34 -12.98
N VAL A 226 2.50 19.61 -14.00
CA VAL A 226 1.41 20.12 -14.84
C VAL A 226 0.05 20.06 -14.16
N MET A 227 -0.18 19.09 -13.30
CA MET A 227 -1.40 19.05 -12.48
C MET A 227 -1.49 20.24 -11.53
N GLN A 228 -0.36 20.68 -10.96
CA GLN A 228 -0.27 21.90 -10.13
C GLN A 228 -0.63 23.17 -10.86
N LYS A 229 -0.47 23.21 -12.20
CA LYS A 229 -0.89 24.37 -13.01
C LYS A 229 -2.42 24.50 -13.14
N VAL A 230 -3.13 23.38 -12.99
CA VAL A 230 -4.60 23.35 -13.02
C VAL A 230 -5.18 23.58 -11.64
N ILE A 231 -4.67 22.85 -10.63
CA ILE A 231 -5.09 22.96 -9.24
C ILE A 231 -3.83 23.12 -8.38
N PRO A 232 -3.62 24.28 -7.74
CA PRO A 232 -2.55 24.47 -6.78
C PRO A 232 -2.62 23.38 -5.69
N GLY A 233 -1.49 22.71 -5.43
CA GLY A 233 -1.42 21.59 -4.47
C GLY A 233 -1.72 20.22 -5.05
N ALA A 234 -2.19 20.08 -6.30
CA ALA A 234 -2.35 18.78 -6.94
C ALA A 234 -0.98 18.16 -7.34
N PRO A 235 -0.85 16.84 -7.38
CA PRO A 235 -1.82 15.86 -6.85
C PRO A 235 -1.91 15.96 -5.34
N HIS A 236 -3.11 15.79 -4.80
CA HIS A 236 -3.34 15.80 -3.35
C HIS A 236 -2.85 14.49 -2.71
N GLU A 237 -2.75 13.44 -3.55
CA GLU A 237 -2.21 12.14 -3.15
C GLU A 237 -1.32 11.58 -4.25
N VAL A 238 -0.12 11.11 -3.88
CA VAL A 238 0.76 10.32 -4.73
C VAL A 238 0.79 8.91 -4.16
N LEU A 239 0.01 8.01 -4.75
CA LEU A 239 -0.13 6.63 -4.33
C LEU A 239 0.93 5.77 -5.03
N LEU A 240 1.90 5.28 -4.27
CA LEU A 240 2.86 4.29 -4.76
C LEU A 240 2.30 2.89 -4.62
N VAL A 241 2.16 2.20 -5.74
CA VAL A 241 1.75 0.78 -5.76
C VAL A 241 3.00 -0.09 -5.81
N LEU A 242 3.11 -1.01 -4.85
CA LEU A 242 4.21 -1.96 -4.72
C LEU A 242 3.68 -3.39 -4.76
N ASP A 243 4.48 -4.29 -5.30
CA ASP A 243 4.21 -5.73 -5.30
C ASP A 243 4.86 -6.37 -4.07
N GLY A 244 4.05 -6.84 -3.12
CA GLY A 244 4.50 -7.47 -1.88
C GLY A 244 5.33 -8.75 -2.09
N SER A 245 5.23 -9.38 -3.25
CA SER A 245 6.03 -10.57 -3.57
C SER A 245 7.49 -10.27 -3.91
N THR A 246 7.83 -9.01 -4.19
CA THR A 246 9.19 -8.62 -4.61
C THR A 246 10.17 -8.42 -3.44
N GLY A 247 9.67 -8.45 -2.19
CA GLY A 247 10.52 -8.36 -1.00
C GLY A 247 11.40 -7.11 -1.00
N GLN A 248 12.71 -7.28 -0.78
CA GLN A 248 13.67 -6.16 -0.68
C GLN A 248 13.72 -5.25 -1.92
N ASN A 249 13.35 -5.72 -3.11
CA ASN A 249 13.28 -4.86 -4.30
C ASN A 249 12.23 -3.75 -4.16
N ALA A 250 11.18 -3.96 -3.36
CA ALA A 250 10.17 -2.94 -3.11
C ALA A 250 10.73 -1.73 -2.34
N PHE A 251 11.73 -1.93 -1.47
CA PHE A 251 12.41 -0.83 -0.76
C PHE A 251 13.15 0.12 -1.72
N GLU A 252 13.88 -0.45 -2.68
CA GLU A 252 14.58 0.38 -3.68
C GLU A 252 13.58 1.14 -4.57
N GLN A 253 12.46 0.51 -4.95
CA GLN A 253 11.39 1.19 -5.66
C GLN A 253 10.81 2.34 -4.82
N ALA A 254 10.46 2.10 -3.56
CA ALA A 254 9.93 3.11 -2.66
C ALA A 254 10.88 4.33 -2.57
N LYS A 255 12.18 4.08 -2.38
CA LYS A 255 13.21 5.13 -2.34
C LYS A 255 13.21 6.00 -3.60
N GLN A 256 13.16 5.36 -4.77
CA GLN A 256 13.29 6.07 -6.05
C GLN A 256 12.05 6.89 -6.38
N PHE A 257 10.86 6.29 -6.22
CA PHE A 257 9.60 6.99 -6.49
C PHE A 257 9.38 8.14 -5.50
N THR A 258 9.72 7.95 -4.21
CA THR A 258 9.60 9.01 -3.20
C THR A 258 10.49 10.21 -3.54
N ALA A 259 11.74 9.96 -3.96
CA ALA A 259 12.66 11.03 -4.36
C ALA A 259 12.18 11.83 -5.58
N ALA A 260 11.44 11.21 -6.51
CA ALA A 260 10.98 11.84 -7.74
C ALA A 260 9.62 12.51 -7.65
N THR A 261 8.71 11.96 -6.82
CA THR A 261 7.29 12.36 -6.84
C THR A 261 6.75 12.76 -5.47
N GLU A 262 7.56 12.62 -4.39
CA GLU A 262 7.12 12.86 -3.02
C GLU A 262 5.90 12.01 -2.68
N VAL A 263 6.09 10.68 -2.69
CA VAL A 263 5.03 9.71 -2.37
C VAL A 263 4.39 10.02 -1.03
N THR A 264 3.07 10.04 -0.97
CA THR A 264 2.29 10.37 0.23
C THR A 264 1.63 9.15 0.85
N SER A 265 1.40 8.09 0.07
CA SER A 265 0.82 6.84 0.56
C SER A 265 1.22 5.62 -0.25
N LEU A 266 1.02 4.44 0.34
CA LEU A 266 1.32 3.14 -0.23
C LEU A 266 0.06 2.32 -0.46
N ALA A 267 0.06 1.57 -1.59
CA ALA A 267 -0.79 0.40 -1.79
C ALA A 267 0.12 -0.81 -2.04
N VAL A 268 0.00 -1.85 -1.22
CA VAL A 268 0.80 -3.08 -1.38
C VAL A 268 -0.09 -4.19 -1.90
N THR A 269 0.22 -4.69 -3.08
CA THR A 269 -0.56 -5.69 -3.83
C THR A 269 0.06 -7.08 -3.73
N LYS A 270 -0.68 -8.10 -4.19
CA LYS A 270 -0.25 -9.50 -4.34
C LYS A 270 0.19 -10.16 -3.02
N LEU A 271 -0.39 -9.73 -1.92
CA LEU A 271 -0.09 -10.30 -0.61
C LEU A 271 -0.59 -11.75 -0.48
N ASP A 272 -1.62 -12.14 -1.22
CA ASP A 272 -2.19 -13.49 -1.31
C ASP A 272 -1.24 -14.52 -1.94
N GLY A 273 -0.29 -14.06 -2.75
CA GLY A 273 0.70 -14.88 -3.43
C GLY A 273 2.00 -15.11 -2.66
N THR A 274 2.24 -14.41 -1.56
CA THR A 274 3.58 -14.30 -0.96
C THR A 274 3.64 -14.72 0.50
N ALA A 275 4.81 -15.18 0.93
CA ALA A 275 5.20 -15.33 2.34
C ALA A 275 5.99 -14.11 2.88
N LYS A 276 6.08 -13.02 2.10
CA LYS A 276 6.92 -11.84 2.33
C LYS A 276 6.14 -10.61 2.81
N GLY A 277 4.98 -10.80 3.43
CA GLY A 277 4.12 -9.70 3.87
C GLY A 277 4.78 -8.72 4.85
N GLY A 278 5.88 -9.10 5.50
CA GLY A 278 6.67 -8.21 6.36
C GLY A 278 7.20 -6.95 5.65
N VAL A 279 7.33 -7.00 4.31
CA VAL A 279 7.72 -5.83 3.49
C VAL A 279 6.83 -4.61 3.74
N VAL A 280 5.55 -4.80 4.04
CA VAL A 280 4.60 -3.72 4.38
C VAL A 280 5.08 -2.94 5.61
N ILE A 281 5.52 -3.66 6.65
CA ILE A 281 6.02 -3.08 7.91
C ILE A 281 7.29 -2.29 7.65
N GLY A 282 8.25 -2.93 6.98
CA GLY A 282 9.56 -2.33 6.76
C GLY A 282 9.53 -1.08 5.89
N ILE A 283 8.77 -1.09 4.79
CA ILE A 283 8.69 0.08 3.89
C ILE A 283 7.98 1.25 4.58
N SER A 284 6.87 0.98 5.28
CA SER A 284 6.14 2.02 6.00
C SER A 284 7.03 2.69 7.06
N ASP A 285 7.72 1.89 7.89
CA ASP A 285 8.62 2.43 8.92
C ASP A 285 9.82 3.18 8.33
N GLN A 286 10.52 2.59 7.36
CA GLN A 286 11.77 3.14 6.83
C GLN A 286 11.57 4.47 6.09
N PHE A 287 10.49 4.59 5.32
CA PHE A 287 10.20 5.78 4.51
C PHE A 287 9.22 6.75 5.16
N ARG A 288 8.65 6.40 6.32
CA ARG A 288 7.63 7.20 7.01
C ARG A 288 6.43 7.51 6.12
N ILE A 289 6.02 6.54 5.29
CA ILE A 289 4.89 6.67 4.38
C ILE A 289 3.78 5.73 4.85
N PRO A 290 2.55 6.23 5.08
CA PRO A 290 1.44 5.41 5.53
C PRO A 290 0.99 4.42 4.45
N VAL A 291 0.68 3.20 4.85
CA VAL A 291 -0.03 2.23 4.01
C VAL A 291 -1.51 2.55 4.07
N LYS A 292 -2.14 2.80 2.93
CA LYS A 292 -3.58 3.06 2.84
C LYS A 292 -4.38 1.88 2.31
N TYR A 293 -3.78 1.09 1.42
CA TYR A 293 -4.46 -0.05 0.81
C TYR A 293 -3.57 -1.28 0.74
N ILE A 294 -4.21 -2.44 0.84
CA ILE A 294 -3.59 -3.75 0.58
C ILE A 294 -4.43 -4.55 -0.40
N GLY A 295 -3.75 -5.20 -1.35
CA GLY A 295 -4.36 -6.11 -2.32
C GLY A 295 -4.12 -7.56 -1.90
N VAL A 296 -5.22 -8.28 -1.68
CA VAL A 296 -5.24 -9.65 -1.16
C VAL A 296 -5.91 -10.64 -2.12
N GLY A 297 -6.01 -10.27 -3.39
CA GLY A 297 -6.58 -11.09 -4.46
C GLY A 297 -6.93 -10.29 -5.71
N GLU A 298 -7.57 -10.95 -6.69
CA GLU A 298 -7.89 -10.39 -8.01
C GLU A 298 -9.30 -9.78 -8.12
N GLY A 299 -10.20 -10.09 -7.21
CA GLY A 299 -11.58 -9.59 -7.20
C GLY A 299 -11.66 -8.06 -6.98
N LEU A 300 -12.81 -7.47 -7.31
CA LEU A 300 -13.05 -6.03 -7.10
C LEU A 300 -12.93 -5.62 -5.64
N GLU A 301 -13.38 -6.46 -4.72
CA GLU A 301 -13.39 -6.24 -3.28
C GLU A 301 -12.07 -6.63 -2.59
N ASP A 302 -11.09 -7.20 -3.34
CA ASP A 302 -9.82 -7.68 -2.80
C ASP A 302 -8.76 -6.56 -2.64
N LEU A 303 -9.13 -5.31 -2.88
CA LEU A 303 -8.38 -4.13 -2.45
C LEU A 303 -9.02 -3.62 -1.17
N GLN A 304 -8.33 -3.78 -0.06
CA GLN A 304 -8.86 -3.41 1.25
C GLN A 304 -8.17 -2.15 1.79
N VAL A 305 -8.93 -1.30 2.47
CA VAL A 305 -8.35 -0.23 3.28
C VAL A 305 -7.50 -0.87 4.37
N PHE A 306 -6.28 -0.39 4.52
CA PHE A 306 -5.33 -0.95 5.47
C PHE A 306 -5.76 -0.64 6.91
N ASN A 307 -5.85 -1.68 7.71
CA ASN A 307 -6.00 -1.58 9.16
C ASN A 307 -4.81 -2.27 9.83
N LYS A 308 -3.96 -1.50 10.49
CA LYS A 308 -2.72 -1.97 11.11
C LYS A 308 -2.94 -3.10 12.12
N PHE A 309 -4.00 -3.00 12.92
CA PHE A 309 -4.30 -4.00 13.94
C PHE A 309 -4.77 -5.32 13.31
N GLU A 310 -5.68 -5.25 12.33
CA GLU A 310 -6.15 -6.44 11.62
C GLU A 310 -5.03 -7.10 10.81
N PHE A 311 -4.17 -6.28 10.19
CA PHE A 311 -3.01 -6.75 9.45
C PHE A 311 -2.01 -7.47 10.37
N VAL A 312 -1.61 -6.84 11.47
CA VAL A 312 -0.70 -7.45 12.45
C VAL A 312 -1.33 -8.69 13.08
N ASP A 313 -2.60 -8.64 13.47
CA ASP A 313 -3.35 -9.79 13.97
C ASP A 313 -3.31 -11.00 13.04
N SER A 314 -3.36 -10.76 11.73
CA SER A 314 -3.34 -11.84 10.74
C SER A 314 -2.04 -12.66 10.74
N PHE A 315 -0.92 -12.10 11.24
CA PHE A 315 0.35 -12.83 11.39
C PHE A 315 0.36 -13.77 12.60
N PHE A 316 -0.41 -13.46 13.66
CA PHE A 316 -0.31 -14.12 14.97
C PHE A 316 -1.51 -15.02 15.33
N LYS A 317 -2.59 -14.98 14.54
CA LYS A 317 -3.73 -15.88 14.80
C LYS A 317 -3.38 -17.32 14.39
N LYS A 318 -3.64 -18.25 15.30
CA LYS A 318 -3.65 -19.69 15.02
C LYS A 318 -4.87 -20.07 14.20
#